data_3c287308ecc70263929f4f344a3e19ea
#
_entry.id   3c287308ecc70263929f4f344a3e19ea
#
_cell.length_a   1.000
_cell.length_b   1.000
_cell.length_c   1.000
_cell.angle_alpha   90.00
_cell.angle_beta   90.00
_cell.angle_gamma   90.00
#
_symmetry.space_group_name_H-M   'P 1'
#
loop_
_entity.id
_entity.type
_entity.pdbx_description
1 polymer ?
#
loop_
_entity_poly.entity_id
_entity_poly.type
_entity_poly.pdbx_seq_one_letter_code
_entity_poly.pdbx_strand_id
1 'polypeptide(L)' 'MANFDELCAEISRLERKLRITIDPVRRAEINVEIENLYWELEG' A
#
# COMPACT_ATOMS: atom_id res chain seq x y z
N MET A 1 9.38 -13.72 5.92
CA MET A 1 8.13 -13.57 5.15
C MET A 1 7.13 -12.72 5.93
N ALA A 2 6.53 -11.75 5.26
CA ALA A 2 5.48 -10.96 5.90
C ALA A 2 4.24 -11.81 6.08
N ASN A 3 3.63 -11.77 7.23
CA ASN A 3 2.38 -12.50 7.48
C ASN A 3 1.18 -11.63 7.09
N PHE A 4 0.00 -12.21 7.14
CA PHE A 4 -1.23 -11.52 6.75
C PHE A 4 -1.44 -10.22 7.52
N ASP A 5 -1.22 -10.25 8.84
CA ASP A 5 -1.43 -9.06 9.68
C ASP A 5 -0.45 -7.94 9.31
N GLU A 6 0.78 -8.29 9.01
CA GLU A 6 1.78 -7.31 8.62
C GLU A 6 1.44 -6.67 7.26
N LEU A 7 0.98 -7.49 6.32
CA LEU A 7 0.57 -6.97 5.01
C LEU A 7 -0.61 -6.02 5.14
N CYS A 8 -1.59 -6.38 5.93
CA CYS A 8 -2.74 -5.52 6.16
C CYS A 8 -2.34 -4.20 6.82
N ALA A 9 -1.42 -4.26 7.78
CA ALA A 9 -0.93 -3.05 8.44
C ALA A 9 -0.20 -2.13 7.47
N GLU A 10 0.60 -2.69 6.58
CA GLU A 10 1.30 -1.91 5.57
C GLU A 10 0.34 -1.25 4.58
N ILE A 11 -0.67 -2.00 4.14
CA ILE A 11 -1.68 -1.47 3.23
C ILE A 11 -2.41 -0.30 3.90
N SER A 12 -2.80 -0.47 5.14
CA SER A 12 -3.49 0.60 5.89
C SER A 12 -2.62 1.85 6.01
N ARG A 13 -1.34 1.66 6.26
CA ARG A 13 -0.40 2.78 6.38
C ARG A 13 -0.25 3.52 5.05
N LEU A 14 -0.14 2.78 3.96
CA LEU A 14 -0.02 3.38 2.64
C LEU A 14 -1.30 4.10 2.22
N GLU A 15 -2.45 3.56 2.58
CA GLU A 15 -3.72 4.22 2.31
C GLU A 15 -3.83 5.55 3.05
N ARG A 16 -3.33 5.62 4.28
CA ARG A 16 -3.28 6.88 5.02
C ARG A 16 -2.36 7.88 4.34
N LYS A 17 -1.20 7.42 3.91
CA LYS A 17 -0.26 8.27 3.20
C LYS A 17 -0.90 8.84 1.94
N LEU A 18 -1.65 8.00 1.24
CA LEU A 18 -2.31 8.40 0.01
C LEU A 18 -3.30 9.55 0.26
N ARG A 19 -4.00 9.52 1.38
CA ARG A 19 -4.97 10.57 1.72
C ARG A 19 -4.34 11.93 1.88
N ILE A 20 -3.14 11.99 2.43
CA ILE A 20 -2.46 13.26 2.69
C ILE A 20 -1.49 13.66 1.60
N THR A 21 -1.28 12.80 0.62
CA THR A 21 -0.35 13.06 -0.47
C THR A 21 -1.07 13.78 -1.60
N ILE A 22 -0.58 14.95 -1.96
CA ILE A 22 -1.17 15.79 -3.00
C ILE A 22 -0.50 15.57 -4.35
N ASP A 23 0.80 15.26 -4.33
CA ASP A 23 1.60 15.10 -5.52
C ASP A 23 1.14 13.88 -6.33
N PRO A 24 0.73 14.07 -7.61
CA PRO A 24 0.23 12.95 -8.42
C PRO A 24 1.28 11.86 -8.67
N VAL A 25 2.56 12.23 -8.75
CA VAL A 25 3.63 11.25 -8.94
C VAL A 25 3.75 10.36 -7.71
N ARG A 26 3.74 10.96 -6.51
CA ARG A 26 3.80 10.23 -5.26
C ARG A 26 2.57 9.35 -5.07
N ARG A 27 1.40 9.86 -5.44
CA ARG A 27 0.17 9.09 -5.35
C ARG A 27 0.23 7.85 -6.23
N ALA A 28 0.76 7.98 -7.43
CA ALA A 28 0.91 6.85 -8.33
C ALA A 28 1.86 5.80 -7.74
N GLU A 29 2.97 6.24 -7.15
CA GLU A 29 3.91 5.32 -6.51
C GLU A 29 3.28 4.56 -5.36
N ILE A 30 2.53 5.26 -4.52
CA ILE A 30 1.84 4.64 -3.38
C ILE A 30 0.81 3.63 -3.87
N ASN A 31 0.07 3.97 -4.92
CA ASN A 31 -0.92 3.06 -5.49
C ASN A 31 -0.28 1.77 -5.99
N VAL A 32 0.89 1.87 -6.63
CA VAL A 32 1.61 0.69 -7.11
C VAL A 32 2.03 -0.19 -5.93
N GLU A 33 2.51 0.41 -4.85
CA GLU A 33 2.92 -0.34 -3.67
C GLU A 33 1.73 -1.06 -3.04
N ILE A 34 0.59 -0.38 -2.93
CA ILE A 34 -0.62 -1.00 -2.39
C ILE A 34 -1.04 -2.18 -3.26
N GLU A 35 -1.01 -2.00 -4.57
CA GLU A 35 -1.38 -3.05 -5.51
C GLU A 35 -0.48 -4.28 -5.35
N ASN A 36 0.82 -4.06 -5.21
CA ASN A 36 1.77 -5.16 -5.01
C ASN A 36 1.48 -5.92 -3.71
N LEU A 37 1.10 -5.20 -2.65
CA LEU A 37 0.77 -5.84 -1.39
C LEU A 37 -0.50 -6.67 -1.49
N TYR A 38 -1.49 -6.21 -2.24
CA TYR A 38 -2.69 -7.01 -2.49
C TYR A 38 -2.37 -8.29 -3.26
N TRP A 39 -1.46 -8.22 -4.21
CA TRP A 39 -1.00 -9.41 -4.92
C TRP A 39 -0.38 -10.43 -3.97
N GLU A 40 0.40 -9.96 -3.01
CA GLU A 40 1.00 -10.85 -2.02
C GLU A 40 -0.07 -11.50 -1.14
N LEU A 41 -1.13 -10.78 -0.81
CA LEU A 41 -2.22 -11.32 -0.03
C LEU A 41 -2.97 -12.44 -0.77
N GLU A 42 -3.10 -12.30 -2.06
CA GLU A 42 -3.80 -13.29 -2.89
C GLU A 42 -2.93 -14.50 -3.22
N GLY A 43 -1.67 -14.27 -3.31
CA GLY A 43 -0.75 -15.29 -3.73
C GLY A 43 -0.03 -16.01 -2.66
#